data_b7bb4aec92cea9a4cf7d2a768b0ecdd7
#
_entry.id   b7bb4aec92cea9a4cf7d2a768b0ecdd7
#
_cell.length_a   1.000
_cell.length_b   1.000
_cell.length_c   1.000
_cell.angle_alpha   90.00
_cell.angle_beta   90.00
_cell.angle_gamma   90.00
#
_symmetry.space_group_name_H-M   'P 1'
#
loop_
_entity.id
_entity.type
_entity.pdbx_description
1 polymer ?
#
loop_
_entity_poly.entity_id
_entity_poly.type
_entity_poly.pdbx_seq_one_letter_code
_entity_poly.pdbx_strand_id
1 'polypeptide(L)'
;MAGRPRIFRYLVRLFNGYLQMMNIQQSAFVAAQRIKNYVLETPVEHSLWLSEETGADVWFKCENLQHTGSFKYRGAVNKLLSLSDAERSAGVVAASTGNHGAAVARAMSLLDTPGVIFVPKNASPTKLKTIEQFGAEVRVAGDDCVVAEAAGRRHAEQNGMAYVSPYNDPDIVAGQGTAGVELVNQLPNMEALYISLGGGGLISGMAGAVKGEKKVSVVACSPENSPVMHKSVEAGKILDLKSKPTLSDGTAGGVEEGAITFELCQKLVDDYVLITEREIADTFGAYMKNHNMMIEGSAAVAIAGFLKQKDRWPGKQVAIVLCGANISKETMEELL
;
A
#
# COMPACT_ATOMS: atom_id res chain seq x y z
N MET A 1 2.91 -23.20 -39.20
CA MET A 1 1.84 -22.71 -38.31
C MET A 1 1.91 -21.18 -38.30
N ALA A 2 0.93 -20.54 -38.94
CA ALA A 2 0.95 -19.09 -39.16
C ALA A 2 0.78 -18.34 -37.83
N GLY A 3 1.68 -17.39 -37.56
CA GLY A 3 1.63 -16.54 -36.38
C GLY A 3 0.34 -15.73 -36.32
N ARG A 4 -0.41 -15.85 -35.21
CA ARG A 4 -1.59 -15.01 -34.97
C ARG A 4 -1.18 -13.53 -35.11
N PRO A 5 -1.96 -12.69 -35.84
CA PRO A 5 -1.59 -11.31 -36.12
C PRO A 5 -1.37 -10.52 -34.82
N ARG A 6 -0.43 -9.57 -34.83
CA ARG A 6 -0.09 -8.70 -33.68
C ARG A 6 -1.32 -8.03 -33.04
N ILE A 7 -2.30 -7.65 -33.85
CA ILE A 7 -3.58 -7.07 -33.45
C ILE A 7 -4.37 -8.01 -32.54
N PHE A 8 -4.44 -9.30 -32.85
CA PHE A 8 -5.16 -10.29 -32.03
C PHE A 8 -4.54 -10.42 -30.63
N ARG A 9 -3.21 -10.46 -30.54
CA ARG A 9 -2.50 -10.50 -29.23
C ARG A 9 -2.71 -9.21 -28.44
N TYR A 10 -2.77 -8.07 -29.12
CA TYR A 10 -3.06 -6.79 -28.48
C TYR A 10 -4.49 -6.73 -27.93
N LEU A 11 -5.49 -7.15 -28.71
CA LEU A 11 -6.89 -7.19 -28.29
C LEU A 11 -7.11 -8.18 -27.14
N VAL A 12 -6.47 -9.35 -27.16
CA VAL A 12 -6.55 -10.31 -26.04
C VAL A 12 -5.92 -9.73 -24.76
N ARG A 13 -4.81 -9.01 -24.86
CA ARG A 13 -4.20 -8.31 -23.69
C ARG A 13 -5.10 -7.23 -23.13
N LEU A 14 -5.71 -6.40 -23.98
CA LEU A 14 -6.66 -5.38 -23.56
C LEU A 14 -7.90 -5.98 -22.91
N PHE A 15 -8.46 -7.05 -23.47
CA PHE A 15 -9.63 -7.74 -22.91
C PHE A 15 -9.33 -8.40 -21.57
N ASN A 16 -8.20 -9.10 -21.43
CA ASN A 16 -7.77 -9.68 -20.16
C ASN A 16 -7.46 -8.61 -19.12
N GLY A 17 -6.85 -7.49 -19.52
CA GLY A 17 -6.62 -6.34 -18.63
C GLY A 17 -7.93 -5.75 -18.11
N TYR A 18 -8.91 -5.58 -18.99
CA TYR A 18 -10.23 -5.08 -18.63
C TYR A 18 -10.97 -6.03 -17.67
N LEU A 19 -10.98 -7.33 -17.95
CA LEU A 19 -11.58 -8.34 -17.06
C LEU A 19 -10.93 -8.37 -15.68
N GLN A 20 -9.60 -8.23 -15.62
CA GLN A 20 -8.87 -8.22 -14.35
C GLN A 20 -9.15 -6.93 -13.55
N MET A 21 -9.25 -5.78 -14.22
CA MET A 21 -9.65 -4.52 -13.59
C MET A 21 -11.08 -4.59 -13.03
N MET A 22 -12.03 -5.12 -13.80
CA MET A 22 -13.41 -5.35 -13.35
C MET A 22 -13.47 -6.28 -12.14
N ASN A 23 -12.61 -7.30 -12.09
CA ASN A 23 -12.51 -8.20 -10.95
C ASN A 23 -12.00 -7.47 -9.69
N ILE A 24 -10.97 -6.63 -9.81
CA ILE A 24 -10.44 -5.85 -8.65
C ILE A 24 -11.48 -4.82 -8.18
N GLN A 25 -12.13 -4.11 -9.08
CA GLN A 25 -13.21 -3.18 -8.74
C GLN A 25 -14.31 -3.90 -7.92
N GLN A 26 -14.85 -4.98 -8.44
CA GLN A 26 -15.90 -5.76 -7.79
C GLN A 26 -15.44 -6.29 -6.43
N SER A 27 -14.22 -6.82 -6.36
CA SER A 27 -13.64 -7.33 -5.12
C SER A 27 -13.48 -6.21 -4.07
N ALA A 28 -13.07 -5.01 -4.47
CA ALA A 28 -12.96 -3.84 -3.59
C ALA A 28 -14.33 -3.38 -3.08
N PHE A 29 -15.38 -3.41 -3.93
CA PHE A 29 -16.76 -3.14 -3.50
C PHE A 29 -17.28 -4.15 -2.47
N VAL A 30 -17.05 -5.44 -2.71
CA VAL A 30 -17.43 -6.52 -1.76
C VAL A 30 -16.65 -6.35 -0.45
N ALA A 31 -15.35 -6.05 -0.53
CA ALA A 31 -14.53 -5.77 0.63
C ALA A 31 -15.04 -4.55 1.41
N ALA A 32 -15.42 -3.46 0.72
CA ALA A 32 -15.96 -2.26 1.36
C ALA A 32 -17.23 -2.56 2.17
N GLN A 33 -18.14 -3.38 1.66
CA GLN A 33 -19.31 -3.82 2.42
C GLN A 33 -18.94 -4.71 3.61
N ARG A 34 -17.92 -5.58 3.45
CA ARG A 34 -17.45 -6.49 4.49
C ARG A 34 -16.82 -5.75 5.67
N ILE A 35 -16.01 -4.72 5.40
CA ILE A 35 -15.20 -4.06 6.45
C ILE A 35 -15.77 -2.75 6.96
N LYS A 36 -16.88 -2.24 6.44
CA LYS A 36 -17.44 -0.90 6.74
C LYS A 36 -17.65 -0.60 8.23
N ASN A 37 -17.92 -1.61 9.05
CA ASN A 37 -18.14 -1.45 10.48
C ASN A 37 -16.84 -1.56 11.30
N TYR A 38 -15.70 -1.80 10.67
CA TYR A 38 -14.44 -2.11 11.30
C TYR A 38 -13.34 -1.10 10.98
N VAL A 39 -13.51 -0.33 9.91
CA VAL A 39 -12.54 0.66 9.45
C VAL A 39 -13.16 2.05 9.42
N LEU A 40 -12.32 3.07 9.49
CA LEU A 40 -12.77 4.44 9.27
C LEU A 40 -12.92 4.69 7.76
N GLU A 41 -14.02 5.34 7.36
CA GLU A 41 -14.02 6.07 6.11
C GLU A 41 -13.14 7.30 6.31
N THR A 42 -11.90 7.22 5.81
CA THR A 42 -10.94 8.29 6.04
C THR A 42 -11.31 9.54 5.25
N PRO A 43 -11.13 10.74 5.82
CA PRO A 43 -11.46 11.97 5.12
C PRO A 43 -10.56 12.22 3.92
N VAL A 44 -11.03 13.09 3.03
CA VAL A 44 -10.19 13.84 2.11
C VAL A 44 -9.99 15.25 2.65
N GLU A 45 -8.77 15.77 2.58
CA GLU A 45 -8.41 17.11 3.05
C GLU A 45 -7.84 17.93 1.91
N HIS A 46 -8.38 19.14 1.70
CA HIS A 46 -7.89 20.06 0.70
C HIS A 46 -6.54 20.66 1.13
N SER A 47 -5.54 20.56 0.27
CA SER A 47 -4.24 21.19 0.51
C SER A 47 -4.18 22.58 -0.11
N LEU A 48 -4.46 23.60 0.68
CA LEU A 48 -4.31 25.00 0.25
C LEU A 48 -2.88 25.28 -0.20
N TRP A 49 -1.89 24.83 0.58
CA TRP A 49 -0.48 24.96 0.25
C TRP A 49 -0.14 24.48 -1.16
N LEU A 50 -0.44 23.18 -1.45
CA LEU A 50 -0.11 22.62 -2.77
C LEU A 50 -0.96 23.23 -3.88
N SER A 51 -2.22 23.55 -3.61
CA SER A 51 -3.10 24.15 -4.61
C SER A 51 -2.64 25.54 -5.03
N GLU A 52 -2.23 26.38 -4.07
CA GLU A 52 -1.68 27.73 -4.36
C GLU A 52 -0.32 27.64 -5.08
N GLU A 53 0.56 26.71 -4.65
CA GLU A 53 1.90 26.56 -5.23
C GLU A 53 1.86 26.04 -6.67
N THR A 54 0.89 25.19 -7.00
CA THR A 54 0.91 24.43 -8.27
C THR A 54 -0.19 24.83 -9.25
N GLY A 55 -1.22 25.54 -8.79
CA GLY A 55 -2.41 25.86 -9.58
C GLY A 55 -3.33 24.65 -9.86
N ALA A 56 -3.08 23.50 -9.26
CA ALA A 56 -3.97 22.35 -9.27
C ALA A 56 -4.95 22.42 -8.09
N ASP A 57 -6.07 21.68 -8.13
CA ASP A 57 -6.97 21.47 -6.99
C ASP A 57 -6.55 20.20 -6.25
N VAL A 58 -5.70 20.33 -5.21
CA VAL A 58 -4.98 19.22 -4.57
C VAL A 58 -5.66 18.78 -3.29
N TRP A 59 -5.92 17.47 -3.20
CA TRP A 59 -6.57 16.81 -2.06
C TRP A 59 -5.76 15.64 -1.55
N PHE A 60 -5.73 15.47 -0.23
CA PHE A 60 -5.14 14.30 0.43
C PHE A 60 -6.21 13.29 0.79
N LYS A 61 -6.02 12.00 0.43
CA LYS A 61 -6.74 10.88 1.04
C LYS A 61 -5.98 10.44 2.29
N CYS A 62 -6.58 10.67 3.46
CA CYS A 62 -5.88 10.60 4.74
C CYS A 62 -5.87 9.19 5.37
N GLU A 63 -5.20 8.22 4.73
CA GLU A 63 -5.02 6.88 5.29
C GLU A 63 -4.10 6.85 6.53
N ASN A 64 -3.35 7.90 6.78
CA ASN A 64 -2.61 8.15 8.02
C ASN A 64 -3.52 8.27 9.26
N LEU A 65 -4.80 8.54 9.08
CA LEU A 65 -5.79 8.62 10.16
C LEU A 65 -6.53 7.30 10.42
N GLN A 66 -6.24 6.23 9.69
CA GLN A 66 -6.85 4.93 9.91
C GLN A 66 -6.45 4.37 11.30
N HIS A 67 -7.24 3.46 11.88
CA HIS A 67 -7.12 2.95 13.26
C HIS A 67 -5.70 2.53 13.72
N THR A 68 -4.85 2.06 12.79
CA THR A 68 -3.45 1.72 13.12
C THR A 68 -2.46 2.71 12.52
N GLY A 69 -2.93 3.92 12.18
CA GLY A 69 -2.10 4.95 11.57
C GLY A 69 -1.65 4.64 10.14
N SER A 70 -2.30 3.70 9.45
CA SER A 70 -1.99 3.40 8.04
C SER A 70 -3.10 2.60 7.33
N PHE A 71 -3.11 2.67 6.00
CA PHE A 71 -4.02 1.91 5.13
C PHE A 71 -4.00 0.39 5.34
N LYS A 72 -2.91 -0.15 5.88
CA LYS A 72 -2.69 -1.60 6.04
C LYS A 72 -3.82 -2.28 6.81
N TYR A 73 -4.45 -1.56 7.70
CA TYR A 73 -5.55 -2.07 8.51
C TYR A 73 -6.74 -2.55 7.67
N ARG A 74 -7.05 -1.87 6.56
CA ARG A 74 -8.14 -2.24 5.64
C ARG A 74 -7.96 -3.66 5.08
N GLY A 75 -6.77 -3.93 4.53
CA GLY A 75 -6.43 -5.25 3.99
C GLY A 75 -6.39 -6.33 5.07
N ALA A 76 -5.80 -6.04 6.23
CA ALA A 76 -5.73 -7.00 7.34
C ALA A 76 -7.14 -7.41 7.80
N VAL A 77 -8.03 -6.46 8.06
CA VAL A 77 -9.42 -6.75 8.46
C VAL A 77 -10.16 -7.51 7.36
N ASN A 78 -10.03 -7.07 6.10
CA ASN A 78 -10.69 -7.77 4.99
C ASN A 78 -10.22 -9.22 4.85
N LYS A 79 -8.91 -9.46 4.97
CA LYS A 79 -8.35 -10.82 4.91
C LYS A 79 -8.90 -11.70 6.03
N LEU A 80 -8.88 -11.26 7.27
CA LEU A 80 -9.37 -12.07 8.39
C LEU A 80 -10.88 -12.34 8.29
N LEU A 81 -11.67 -11.38 7.81
CA LEU A 81 -13.11 -11.54 7.59
C LEU A 81 -13.44 -12.39 6.35
N SER A 82 -12.50 -12.58 5.41
CA SER A 82 -12.69 -13.46 4.26
C SER A 82 -12.43 -14.93 4.57
N LEU A 83 -11.71 -15.22 5.65
CA LEU A 83 -11.44 -16.58 6.10
C LEU A 83 -12.73 -17.28 6.59
N SER A 84 -12.86 -18.55 6.34
CA SER A 84 -13.88 -19.39 6.97
C SER A 84 -13.69 -19.46 8.48
N ASP A 85 -14.73 -19.85 9.22
CA ASP A 85 -14.65 -20.03 10.67
C ASP A 85 -13.57 -21.04 11.07
N ALA A 86 -13.37 -22.10 10.28
CA ALA A 86 -12.34 -23.11 10.52
C ALA A 86 -10.93 -22.50 10.35
N GLU A 87 -10.68 -21.73 9.28
CA GLU A 87 -9.41 -21.08 9.04
C GLU A 87 -9.11 -20.03 10.10
N ARG A 88 -10.12 -19.21 10.49
CA ARG A 88 -9.96 -18.24 11.59
C ARG A 88 -9.63 -18.93 12.91
N SER A 89 -10.30 -20.04 13.23
CA SER A 89 -10.04 -20.81 14.45
C SER A 89 -8.67 -21.45 14.46
N ALA A 90 -8.14 -21.86 13.30
CA ALA A 90 -6.78 -22.35 13.14
C ALA A 90 -5.75 -21.23 13.37
N GLY A 91 -6.14 -19.98 13.12
CA GLY A 91 -5.32 -18.80 13.35
C GLY A 91 -4.58 -18.27 12.13
N VAL A 92 -3.90 -17.14 12.33
CA VAL A 92 -3.19 -16.43 11.26
C VAL A 92 -1.73 -16.18 11.62
N VAL A 93 -0.90 -16.05 10.59
CA VAL A 93 0.52 -15.72 10.73
C VAL A 93 0.82 -14.53 9.84
N ALA A 94 1.58 -13.55 10.35
CA ALA A 94 2.18 -12.51 9.54
C ALA A 94 3.66 -12.32 9.91
N ALA A 95 4.41 -11.65 9.04
CA ALA A 95 5.79 -11.28 9.32
C ALA A 95 6.00 -9.80 8.99
N SER A 96 6.14 -8.96 10.02
CA SER A 96 6.40 -7.53 9.85
C SER A 96 6.56 -6.86 11.21
N THR A 97 7.48 -5.92 11.30
CA THR A 97 7.62 -5.02 12.48
C THR A 97 6.88 -3.69 12.33
N GLY A 98 6.46 -3.33 11.10
CA GLY A 98 5.87 -2.02 10.78
C GLY A 98 4.35 -2.04 10.67
N ASN A 99 3.83 -1.19 9.78
CA ASN A 99 2.40 -0.96 9.54
C ASN A 99 1.59 -2.25 9.34
N HIS A 100 2.16 -3.25 8.66
CA HIS A 100 1.47 -4.51 8.40
C HIS A 100 1.33 -5.35 9.67
N GLY A 101 2.41 -5.49 10.46
CA GLY A 101 2.37 -6.22 11.73
C GLY A 101 1.35 -5.63 12.71
N ALA A 102 1.37 -4.31 12.89
CA ALA A 102 0.40 -3.60 13.73
C ALA A 102 -1.04 -3.78 13.24
N ALA A 103 -1.27 -3.71 11.91
CA ALA A 103 -2.58 -3.88 11.32
C ALA A 103 -3.14 -5.30 11.53
N VAL A 104 -2.31 -6.34 11.31
CA VAL A 104 -2.73 -7.74 11.52
C VAL A 104 -2.97 -8.00 13.01
N ALA A 105 -2.07 -7.56 13.90
CA ALA A 105 -2.25 -7.71 15.33
C ALA A 105 -3.56 -7.07 15.83
N ARG A 106 -3.86 -5.85 15.36
CA ARG A 106 -5.13 -5.19 15.69
C ARG A 106 -6.35 -5.93 15.13
N ALA A 107 -6.27 -6.44 13.90
CA ALA A 107 -7.36 -7.21 13.30
C ALA A 107 -7.59 -8.54 14.05
N MET A 108 -6.52 -9.22 14.46
CA MET A 108 -6.59 -10.43 15.30
C MET A 108 -7.31 -10.15 16.61
N SER A 109 -6.92 -9.09 17.34
CA SER A 109 -7.56 -8.67 18.59
C SER A 109 -9.04 -8.33 18.41
N LEU A 110 -9.37 -7.59 17.33
CA LEU A 110 -10.74 -7.18 17.04
C LEU A 110 -11.68 -8.35 16.75
N LEU A 111 -11.16 -9.37 16.05
CA LEU A 111 -11.96 -10.50 15.54
C LEU A 111 -11.76 -11.79 16.38
N ASP A 112 -11.13 -11.67 17.54
CA ASP A 112 -10.81 -12.78 18.44
C ASP A 112 -10.17 -13.96 17.69
N THR A 113 -9.22 -13.65 16.80
CA THR A 113 -8.54 -14.62 15.94
C THR A 113 -7.15 -14.89 16.51
N PRO A 114 -6.80 -16.14 16.86
CA PRO A 114 -5.46 -16.47 17.34
C PRO A 114 -4.43 -16.26 16.24
N GLY A 115 -3.19 -15.97 16.61
CA GLY A 115 -2.13 -15.85 15.61
C GLY A 115 -0.82 -15.36 16.16
N VAL A 116 0.17 -15.29 15.29
CA VAL A 116 1.55 -14.95 15.64
C VAL A 116 2.18 -14.03 14.61
N ILE A 117 2.91 -13.03 15.08
CA ILE A 117 3.66 -12.10 14.25
C ILE A 117 5.15 -12.42 14.34
N PHE A 118 5.74 -12.81 13.21
CA PHE A 118 7.18 -13.05 13.11
C PHE A 118 7.93 -11.75 12.86
N VAL A 119 9.05 -11.56 13.57
CA VAL A 119 9.89 -10.37 13.52
C VAL A 119 11.37 -10.75 13.53
N PRO A 120 12.27 -9.97 12.93
CA PRO A 120 13.71 -10.18 13.03
C PRO A 120 14.23 -9.72 14.40
N LYS A 121 15.42 -10.21 14.81
CA LYS A 121 16.07 -9.87 16.08
C LYS A 121 16.38 -8.37 16.24
N ASN A 122 16.64 -7.69 15.14
CA ASN A 122 16.95 -6.25 15.12
C ASN A 122 15.71 -5.35 15.09
N ALA A 123 14.52 -5.91 15.32
CA ALA A 123 13.28 -5.13 15.39
C ALA A 123 13.34 -4.08 16.51
N SER A 124 12.91 -2.85 16.20
CA SER A 124 12.84 -1.77 17.18
C SER A 124 11.89 -2.13 18.34
N PRO A 125 12.31 -1.98 19.61
CA PRO A 125 11.45 -2.24 20.76
C PRO A 125 10.12 -1.46 20.71
N THR A 126 10.13 -0.24 20.22
CA THR A 126 8.91 0.59 20.06
C THR A 126 7.92 -0.04 19.10
N LYS A 127 8.40 -0.55 17.94
CA LYS A 127 7.57 -1.23 16.95
C LYS A 127 7.00 -2.55 17.50
N LEU A 128 7.80 -3.32 18.26
CA LEU A 128 7.35 -4.55 18.92
C LEU A 128 6.26 -4.26 19.94
N LYS A 129 6.46 -3.26 20.79
CA LYS A 129 5.48 -2.86 21.81
C LYS A 129 4.12 -2.51 21.18
N THR A 130 4.09 -1.88 20.02
CA THR A 130 2.85 -1.59 19.31
C THR A 130 2.09 -2.86 18.90
N ILE A 131 2.80 -3.90 18.46
CA ILE A 131 2.20 -5.20 18.11
C ILE A 131 1.68 -5.90 19.37
N GLU A 132 2.49 -5.96 20.42
CA GLU A 132 2.15 -6.60 21.70
C GLU A 132 0.97 -5.93 22.40
N GLN A 133 0.80 -4.60 22.28
CA GLN A 133 -0.34 -3.87 22.83
C GLN A 133 -1.69 -4.37 22.30
N PHE A 134 -1.71 -4.97 21.11
CA PHE A 134 -2.91 -5.60 20.57
C PHE A 134 -3.07 -7.07 20.98
N GLY A 135 -2.20 -7.58 21.88
CA GLY A 135 -2.29 -8.95 22.40
C GLY A 135 -1.76 -10.02 21.45
N ALA A 136 -1.09 -9.66 20.36
CA ALA A 136 -0.52 -10.63 19.44
C ALA A 136 0.72 -11.30 20.01
N GLU A 137 0.86 -12.62 19.83
CA GLU A 137 2.10 -13.33 20.09
C GLU A 137 3.17 -12.89 19.10
N VAL A 138 4.35 -12.50 19.62
CA VAL A 138 5.50 -12.12 18.80
C VAL A 138 6.55 -13.22 18.85
N ARG A 139 7.04 -13.66 17.69
CA ARG A 139 8.14 -14.62 17.56
C ARG A 139 9.31 -14.03 16.82
N VAL A 140 10.47 -14.05 17.44
CA VAL A 140 11.72 -13.60 16.82
C VAL A 140 12.31 -14.70 15.97
N ALA A 141 12.60 -14.40 14.69
CA ALA A 141 13.21 -15.34 13.75
C ALA A 141 14.20 -14.64 12.81
N GLY A 142 15.46 -15.08 12.83
CA GLY A 142 16.52 -14.55 11.98
C GLY A 142 16.97 -13.13 12.30
N ASP A 143 17.83 -12.61 11.46
CA ASP A 143 18.47 -11.31 11.67
C ASP A 143 17.90 -10.23 10.71
N ASP A 144 17.07 -10.62 9.74
CA ASP A 144 16.42 -9.73 8.78
C ASP A 144 14.95 -10.11 8.49
N CYS A 145 14.23 -9.21 7.81
CA CYS A 145 12.81 -9.38 7.50
C CYS A 145 12.54 -10.56 6.56
N VAL A 146 13.47 -10.89 5.65
CA VAL A 146 13.30 -12.00 4.68
C VAL A 146 13.30 -13.34 5.41
N VAL A 147 14.24 -13.49 6.37
CA VAL A 147 14.32 -14.71 7.21
C VAL A 147 13.11 -14.84 8.12
N ALA A 148 12.65 -13.73 8.73
CA ALA A 148 11.46 -13.72 9.55
C ALA A 148 10.21 -14.09 8.74
N GLU A 149 10.08 -13.57 7.52
CA GLU A 149 8.98 -13.89 6.62
C GLU A 149 8.98 -15.37 6.22
N ALA A 150 10.12 -15.89 5.80
CA ALA A 150 10.26 -17.31 5.46
C ALA A 150 9.94 -18.24 6.65
N ALA A 151 10.30 -17.84 7.87
CA ALA A 151 9.94 -18.58 9.09
C ALA A 151 8.44 -18.53 9.36
N GLY A 152 7.81 -17.34 9.19
CA GLY A 152 6.37 -17.18 9.33
C GLY A 152 5.57 -18.02 8.34
N ARG A 153 5.96 -18.04 7.07
CA ARG A 153 5.33 -18.86 6.02
C ARG A 153 5.42 -20.36 6.34
N ARG A 154 6.62 -20.84 6.71
CA ARG A 154 6.79 -22.25 7.13
C ARG A 154 5.94 -22.59 8.34
N HIS A 155 5.87 -21.69 9.33
CA HIS A 155 5.03 -21.91 10.51
C HIS A 155 3.54 -21.97 10.16
N ALA A 156 3.05 -21.12 9.29
CA ALA A 156 1.68 -21.14 8.79
C ALA A 156 1.36 -22.48 8.11
N GLU A 157 2.21 -22.92 7.18
CA GLU A 157 2.05 -24.18 6.46
C GLU A 157 2.03 -25.40 7.39
N GLN A 158 2.99 -25.47 8.32
CA GLN A 158 3.13 -26.60 9.26
C GLN A 158 1.98 -26.72 10.25
N ASN A 159 1.28 -25.62 10.55
CA ASN A 159 0.21 -25.59 11.53
C ASN A 159 -1.18 -25.39 10.90
N GLY A 160 -1.29 -25.39 9.57
CA GLY A 160 -2.57 -25.17 8.88
C GLY A 160 -3.17 -23.78 9.11
N MET A 161 -2.34 -22.78 9.43
CA MET A 161 -2.74 -21.40 9.66
C MET A 161 -2.69 -20.58 8.36
N ALA A 162 -3.52 -19.54 8.27
CA ALA A 162 -3.49 -18.65 7.11
C ALA A 162 -2.32 -17.64 7.22
N TYR A 163 -1.47 -17.54 6.18
CA TYR A 163 -0.46 -16.49 6.11
C TYR A 163 -1.08 -15.21 5.55
N VAL A 164 -0.91 -14.11 6.27
CA VAL A 164 -1.41 -12.78 5.89
C VAL A 164 -0.27 -11.99 5.24
N SER A 165 -0.25 -11.98 3.91
CA SER A 165 0.78 -11.25 3.13
C SER A 165 0.60 -9.73 3.25
N PRO A 166 1.68 -8.94 3.25
CA PRO A 166 1.59 -7.47 3.26
C PRO A 166 1.04 -6.85 1.97
N TYR A 167 1.00 -7.57 0.85
CA TYR A 167 0.55 -7.06 -0.46
C TYR A 167 0.16 -8.15 -1.46
N ASN A 168 0.79 -9.33 -1.41
CA ASN A 168 0.63 -10.39 -2.41
C ASN A 168 -0.50 -11.37 -2.01
N ASP A 169 -1.71 -10.87 -1.94
CA ASP A 169 -2.92 -11.62 -1.62
C ASP A 169 -4.14 -10.87 -2.18
N PRO A 170 -5.07 -11.53 -2.90
CA PRO A 170 -6.21 -10.85 -3.51
C PRO A 170 -7.16 -10.20 -2.50
N ASP A 171 -7.34 -10.78 -1.30
CA ASP A 171 -8.18 -10.19 -0.27
C ASP A 171 -7.51 -8.96 0.36
N ILE A 172 -6.17 -8.99 0.49
CA ILE A 172 -5.39 -7.81 0.91
C ILE A 172 -5.54 -6.69 -0.11
N VAL A 173 -5.33 -6.97 -1.40
CA VAL A 173 -5.48 -5.97 -2.49
C VAL A 173 -6.90 -5.41 -2.51
N ALA A 174 -7.93 -6.25 -2.40
CA ALA A 174 -9.32 -5.83 -2.34
C ALA A 174 -9.61 -4.93 -1.13
N GLY A 175 -9.09 -5.29 0.05
CA GLY A 175 -9.20 -4.50 1.26
C GLY A 175 -8.56 -3.11 1.12
N GLN A 176 -7.37 -3.01 0.52
CA GLN A 176 -6.72 -1.72 0.23
C GLN A 176 -7.52 -0.91 -0.81
N GLY A 177 -8.16 -1.60 -1.75
CA GLY A 177 -9.02 -1.00 -2.77
C GLY A 177 -10.23 -0.25 -2.20
N THR A 178 -10.64 -0.56 -0.95
CA THR A 178 -11.78 0.12 -0.30
C THR A 178 -11.52 1.62 -0.11
N ALA A 179 -10.26 2.05 0.07
CA ALA A 179 -9.90 3.47 0.08
C ALA A 179 -10.17 4.14 -1.28
N GLY A 180 -10.00 3.40 -2.38
CA GLY A 180 -10.36 3.86 -3.73
C GLY A 180 -11.87 3.95 -3.93
N VAL A 181 -12.65 2.99 -3.38
CA VAL A 181 -14.12 3.04 -3.41
C VAL A 181 -14.64 4.29 -2.70
N GLU A 182 -14.11 4.63 -1.52
CA GLU A 182 -14.44 5.87 -0.81
C GLU A 182 -14.08 7.10 -1.65
N LEU A 183 -12.86 7.12 -2.22
CA LEU A 183 -12.31 8.26 -2.94
C LEU A 183 -13.12 8.62 -4.20
N VAL A 184 -13.68 7.63 -4.91
CA VAL A 184 -14.59 7.85 -6.06
C VAL A 184 -15.79 8.71 -5.69
N ASN A 185 -16.34 8.51 -4.49
CA ASN A 185 -17.48 9.27 -3.99
C ASN A 185 -17.06 10.63 -3.41
N GLN A 186 -15.94 10.68 -2.70
CA GLN A 186 -15.43 11.87 -2.04
C GLN A 186 -14.88 12.91 -3.03
N LEU A 187 -14.24 12.47 -4.14
CA LEU A 187 -13.67 13.34 -5.17
C LEU A 187 -14.19 12.94 -6.57
N PRO A 188 -15.44 13.31 -6.90
CA PRO A 188 -16.09 12.89 -8.14
C PRO A 188 -15.40 13.42 -9.41
N ASN A 189 -14.63 14.49 -9.33
CA ASN A 189 -13.96 15.12 -10.48
C ASN A 189 -12.45 14.84 -10.53
N MET A 190 -11.95 13.88 -9.74
CA MET A 190 -10.53 13.52 -9.70
C MET A 190 -10.02 13.08 -11.08
N GLU A 191 -8.93 13.69 -11.53
CA GLU A 191 -8.27 13.40 -12.80
C GLU A 191 -6.92 12.69 -12.63
N ALA A 192 -6.27 12.83 -11.46
CA ALA A 192 -5.02 12.14 -11.14
C ALA A 192 -5.00 11.63 -9.70
N LEU A 193 -4.30 10.51 -9.49
CA LEU A 193 -4.14 9.86 -8.20
C LEU A 193 -2.67 9.46 -8.00
N TYR A 194 -2.00 10.05 -7.01
CA TYR A 194 -0.61 9.78 -6.65
C TYR A 194 -0.54 8.85 -5.44
N ILE A 195 0.19 7.74 -5.58
CA ILE A 195 0.29 6.70 -4.54
C ILE A 195 1.74 6.22 -4.43
N SER A 196 2.21 6.07 -3.20
CA SER A 196 3.51 5.44 -2.91
C SER A 196 3.51 3.97 -3.29
N LEU A 197 4.58 3.51 -3.94
CA LEU A 197 4.74 2.15 -4.45
C LEU A 197 5.88 1.42 -3.74
N GLY A 198 5.53 0.41 -2.95
CA GLY A 198 6.40 -0.66 -2.48
C GLY A 198 6.02 -1.98 -3.16
N GLY A 199 5.45 -2.94 -2.43
CA GLY A 199 4.98 -4.22 -2.97
C GLY A 199 3.70 -4.16 -3.85
N GLY A 200 3.12 -2.99 -4.05
CA GLY A 200 2.02 -2.76 -5.01
C GLY A 200 0.60 -3.01 -4.50
N GLY A 201 0.39 -3.48 -3.27
CA GLY A 201 -0.96 -3.83 -2.78
C GLY A 201 -1.93 -2.65 -2.71
N LEU A 202 -1.49 -1.49 -2.21
CA LEU A 202 -2.31 -0.29 -2.11
C LEU A 202 -2.68 0.24 -3.50
N ILE A 203 -1.67 0.49 -4.34
CA ILE A 203 -1.89 1.09 -5.65
C ILE A 203 -2.72 0.17 -6.56
N SER A 204 -2.49 -1.15 -6.52
CA SER A 204 -3.28 -2.12 -7.30
C SER A 204 -4.75 -2.11 -6.89
N GLY A 205 -5.03 -2.11 -5.59
CA GLY A 205 -6.39 -2.07 -5.07
C GLY A 205 -7.11 -0.76 -5.41
N MET A 206 -6.48 0.38 -5.09
CA MET A 206 -7.06 1.69 -5.36
C MET A 206 -7.22 1.96 -6.86
N ALA A 207 -6.20 1.66 -7.66
CA ALA A 207 -6.26 1.85 -9.11
C ALA A 207 -7.38 1.01 -9.75
N GLY A 208 -7.54 -0.26 -9.34
CA GLY A 208 -8.63 -1.11 -9.80
C GLY A 208 -10.00 -0.55 -9.45
N ALA A 209 -10.17 -0.04 -8.22
CA ALA A 209 -11.42 0.57 -7.78
C ALA A 209 -11.75 1.86 -8.56
N VAL A 210 -10.79 2.82 -8.67
CA VAL A 210 -11.07 4.12 -9.30
C VAL A 210 -11.19 4.02 -10.82
N LYS A 211 -10.36 3.23 -11.49
CA LYS A 211 -10.39 3.09 -12.96
C LYS A 211 -11.60 2.30 -13.47
N GLY A 212 -12.22 1.49 -12.64
CA GLY A 212 -13.50 0.86 -12.94
C GLY A 212 -14.65 1.85 -13.07
N GLU A 213 -14.56 3.00 -12.39
CA GLU A 213 -15.59 4.04 -12.36
C GLU A 213 -15.25 5.27 -13.21
N LYS A 214 -13.95 5.60 -13.33
CA LYS A 214 -13.50 6.90 -13.87
C LYS A 214 -12.25 6.78 -14.71
N LYS A 215 -12.09 7.73 -15.64
CA LYS A 215 -10.83 7.93 -16.36
C LYS A 215 -9.89 8.77 -15.49
N VAL A 216 -9.07 8.12 -14.68
CA VAL A 216 -8.09 8.75 -13.76
C VAL A 216 -6.69 8.31 -14.13
N SER A 217 -5.74 9.24 -14.16
CA SER A 217 -4.31 8.92 -14.29
C SER A 217 -3.76 8.47 -12.92
N VAL A 218 -3.31 7.23 -12.83
CA VAL A 218 -2.71 6.67 -11.60
C VAL A 218 -1.19 6.72 -11.71
N VAL A 219 -0.55 7.44 -10.78
CA VAL A 219 0.90 7.66 -10.74
C VAL A 219 1.50 6.95 -9.54
N ALA A 220 2.44 6.05 -9.81
CA ALA A 220 3.21 5.34 -8.80
C ALA A 220 4.48 6.11 -8.42
N CYS A 221 4.69 6.34 -7.13
CA CYS A 221 5.85 7.06 -6.61
C CYS A 221 6.72 6.13 -5.78
N SER A 222 7.99 5.97 -6.14
CA SER A 222 8.95 5.08 -5.45
C SER A 222 10.20 5.84 -5.02
N PRO A 223 10.78 5.53 -3.84
CA PRO A 223 12.09 6.05 -3.50
C PRO A 223 13.16 5.47 -4.43
N GLU A 224 14.12 6.28 -4.87
CA GLU A 224 15.25 5.81 -5.70
C GLU A 224 16.09 4.74 -5.03
N ASN A 225 16.13 4.74 -3.69
CA ASN A 225 16.88 3.77 -2.92
C ASN A 225 16.20 2.39 -2.81
N SER A 226 14.90 2.27 -3.13
CA SER A 226 14.16 1.00 -3.13
C SER A 226 13.09 0.95 -4.24
N PRO A 227 13.49 1.00 -5.53
CA PRO A 227 12.56 1.10 -6.65
C PRO A 227 12.20 -0.27 -7.25
N VAL A 228 12.13 -1.33 -6.44
CA VAL A 228 12.09 -2.72 -6.93
C VAL A 228 10.90 -2.97 -7.86
N MET A 229 9.67 -2.64 -7.45
CA MET A 229 8.48 -2.82 -8.30
C MET A 229 8.54 -1.93 -9.55
N HIS A 230 8.94 -0.66 -9.41
CA HIS A 230 9.11 0.26 -10.53
C HIS A 230 10.05 -0.32 -11.60
N LYS A 231 11.26 -0.73 -11.20
CA LYS A 231 12.25 -1.31 -12.10
C LYS A 231 11.82 -2.66 -12.67
N SER A 232 11.06 -3.44 -11.91
CA SER A 232 10.49 -4.69 -12.38
C SER A 232 9.47 -4.46 -13.50
N VAL A 233 8.60 -3.45 -13.36
CA VAL A 233 7.64 -3.08 -14.39
C VAL A 233 8.33 -2.59 -15.66
N GLU A 234 9.34 -1.71 -15.53
CA GLU A 234 10.17 -1.27 -16.67
C GLU A 234 10.84 -2.46 -17.40
N ALA A 235 11.35 -3.44 -16.64
CA ALA A 235 12.01 -4.62 -17.19
C ALA A 235 11.03 -5.68 -17.74
N GLY A 236 9.73 -5.56 -17.47
CA GLY A 236 8.72 -6.56 -17.83
C GLY A 236 8.81 -7.88 -17.07
N LYS A 237 9.58 -7.94 -15.98
CA LYS A 237 9.76 -9.10 -15.08
C LYS A 237 10.16 -8.64 -13.68
N ILE A 238 9.83 -9.44 -12.68
CA ILE A 238 10.28 -9.19 -11.30
C ILE A 238 11.80 -9.30 -11.22
N LEU A 239 12.43 -8.26 -10.65
CA LEU A 239 13.87 -8.16 -10.46
C LEU A 239 14.23 -8.37 -8.98
N ASP A 240 15.29 -9.10 -8.74
CA ASP A 240 15.93 -9.18 -7.42
C ASP A 240 16.95 -8.02 -7.28
N LEU A 241 16.48 -6.92 -6.70
CA LEU A 241 17.30 -5.72 -6.47
C LEU A 241 17.46 -5.49 -4.97
N LYS A 242 18.70 -5.22 -4.56
CA LYS A 242 18.96 -4.80 -3.18
C LYS A 242 18.53 -3.36 -2.95
N SER A 243 17.64 -3.17 -1.99
CA SER A 243 17.29 -1.84 -1.49
C SER A 243 18.45 -1.24 -0.69
N LYS A 244 18.62 0.07 -0.82
CA LYS A 244 19.47 0.88 0.05
C LYS A 244 18.62 1.46 1.19
N PRO A 245 19.22 1.96 2.27
CA PRO A 245 18.49 2.71 3.30
C PRO A 245 17.67 3.83 2.68
N THR A 246 16.43 3.99 3.15
CA THR A 246 15.49 5.02 2.66
C THR A 246 14.64 5.53 3.80
N LEU A 247 14.30 6.82 3.76
CA LEU A 247 13.32 7.47 4.63
C LEU A 247 11.90 6.93 4.43
N SER A 248 11.66 6.24 3.32
CA SER A 248 10.40 5.57 2.98
C SER A 248 10.41 4.10 3.40
N ASP A 249 10.63 3.81 4.69
CA ASP A 249 10.75 2.45 5.22
C ASP A 249 9.50 1.58 4.95
N GLY A 250 8.31 2.19 4.92
CA GLY A 250 7.06 1.50 4.61
C GLY A 250 6.91 0.99 3.17
N THR A 251 7.76 1.46 2.24
CA THR A 251 7.79 0.97 0.85
C THR A 251 9.05 0.17 0.51
N ALA A 252 10.03 0.13 1.44
CA ALA A 252 11.30 -0.55 1.23
C ALA A 252 11.13 -2.08 1.21
N GLY A 253 11.86 -2.74 0.31
CA GLY A 253 11.92 -4.19 0.23
C GLY A 253 11.83 -4.74 -1.18
N GLY A 254 11.98 -6.06 -1.29
CA GLY A 254 11.83 -6.82 -2.53
C GLY A 254 10.38 -7.02 -2.95
N VAL A 255 10.21 -7.61 -4.13
CA VAL A 255 8.92 -8.08 -4.64
C VAL A 255 9.02 -9.60 -4.79
N GLU A 256 8.05 -10.31 -4.23
CA GLU A 256 8.01 -11.79 -4.31
C GLU A 256 7.90 -12.25 -5.76
N GLU A 257 8.58 -13.36 -6.09
CA GLU A 257 8.38 -14.02 -7.38
C GLU A 257 6.92 -14.44 -7.52
N GLY A 258 6.32 -14.17 -8.68
CA GLY A 258 4.91 -14.47 -8.93
C GLY A 258 3.91 -13.56 -8.21
N ALA A 259 4.35 -12.41 -7.68
CA ALA A 259 3.45 -11.46 -7.03
C ALA A 259 2.35 -10.99 -7.98
N ILE A 260 1.08 -11.19 -7.58
CA ILE A 260 -0.09 -10.76 -8.36
C ILE A 260 -0.09 -9.24 -8.60
N THR A 261 0.47 -8.49 -7.66
CA THR A 261 0.57 -7.03 -7.74
C THR A 261 1.50 -6.55 -8.86
N PHE A 262 2.45 -7.36 -9.30
CA PHE A 262 3.32 -7.02 -10.44
C PHE A 262 2.51 -6.86 -11.73
N GLU A 263 1.67 -7.85 -12.06
CA GLU A 263 0.80 -7.75 -13.25
C GLU A 263 -0.23 -6.63 -13.12
N LEU A 264 -0.76 -6.41 -11.90
CA LEU A 264 -1.71 -5.34 -11.64
C LEU A 264 -1.06 -3.97 -11.82
N CYS A 265 0.16 -3.76 -11.31
CA CYS A 265 0.91 -2.52 -11.52
C CYS A 265 1.18 -2.27 -13.01
N GLN A 266 1.60 -3.29 -13.77
CA GLN A 266 1.79 -3.17 -15.23
C GLN A 266 0.52 -2.74 -15.99
N LYS A 267 -0.65 -3.13 -15.50
CA LYS A 267 -1.93 -2.92 -16.20
C LYS A 267 -2.66 -1.64 -15.76
N LEU A 268 -2.55 -1.30 -14.47
CA LEU A 268 -3.38 -0.28 -13.84
C LEU A 268 -2.65 1.05 -13.60
N VAL A 269 -1.32 1.05 -13.56
CA VAL A 269 -0.53 2.26 -13.34
C VAL A 269 -0.17 2.89 -14.68
N ASP A 270 -0.39 4.20 -14.79
CA ASP A 270 -0.18 4.95 -16.03
C ASP A 270 1.22 5.57 -16.10
N ASP A 271 1.79 5.89 -14.94
CA ASP A 271 3.09 6.57 -14.87
C ASP A 271 3.84 6.20 -13.58
N TYR A 272 5.17 6.31 -13.62
CA TYR A 272 6.07 5.93 -12.53
C TYR A 272 7.09 7.03 -12.29
N VAL A 273 7.22 7.47 -11.02
CA VAL A 273 8.13 8.54 -10.63
C VAL A 273 9.10 8.06 -9.55
N LEU A 274 10.39 8.30 -9.76
CA LEU A 274 11.44 8.06 -8.76
C LEU A 274 11.70 9.33 -7.96
N ILE A 275 11.84 9.17 -6.64
CA ILE A 275 11.99 10.24 -5.66
C ILE A 275 13.29 10.02 -4.89
N THR A 276 14.15 11.01 -4.86
CA THR A 276 15.39 11.00 -4.09
C THR A 276 15.11 11.13 -2.59
N GLU A 277 16.02 10.68 -1.75
CA GLU A 277 15.91 10.85 -0.28
C GLU A 277 15.82 12.32 0.12
N ARG A 278 16.50 13.21 -0.59
CA ARG A 278 16.41 14.64 -0.37
C ARG A 278 15.01 15.19 -0.68
N GLU A 279 14.42 14.80 -1.82
CA GLU A 279 13.05 15.21 -2.16
C GLU A 279 12.04 14.70 -1.11
N ILE A 280 12.26 13.48 -0.54
CA ILE A 280 11.43 12.95 0.55
C ILE A 280 11.56 13.84 1.79
N ALA A 281 12.78 14.13 2.23
CA ALA A 281 13.03 14.94 3.42
C ALA A 281 12.50 16.38 3.27
N ASP A 282 12.82 17.05 2.15
CA ASP A 282 12.36 18.42 1.86
C ASP A 282 10.81 18.48 1.85
N THR A 283 10.17 17.47 1.24
CA THR A 283 8.70 17.39 1.17
C THR A 283 8.06 17.10 2.52
N PHE A 284 8.65 16.20 3.31
CA PHE A 284 8.19 15.92 4.68
C PHE A 284 8.24 17.19 5.54
N GLY A 285 9.38 17.91 5.55
CA GLY A 285 9.54 19.15 6.29
C GLY A 285 8.57 20.25 5.83
N ALA A 286 8.33 20.37 4.52
CA ALA A 286 7.35 21.30 3.97
C ALA A 286 5.92 20.92 4.39
N TYR A 287 5.55 19.64 4.33
CA TYR A 287 4.25 19.16 4.77
C TYR A 287 4.01 19.46 6.26
N MET A 288 4.98 19.17 7.13
CA MET A 288 4.87 19.41 8.58
C MET A 288 4.71 20.90 8.93
N LYS A 289 5.17 21.82 8.09
CA LYS A 289 4.99 23.27 8.26
C LYS A 289 3.60 23.74 7.84
N ASN A 290 2.95 23.08 6.89
CA ASN A 290 1.71 23.52 6.27
C ASN A 290 0.47 22.74 6.71
N HIS A 291 0.66 21.56 7.34
CA HIS A 291 -0.42 20.70 7.81
C HIS A 291 -0.19 20.25 9.26
N ASN A 292 -1.30 20.11 10.01
CA ASN A 292 -1.27 19.72 11.42
C ASN A 292 -1.49 18.20 11.62
N MET A 293 -1.19 17.40 10.62
CA MET A 293 -1.28 15.94 10.70
C MET A 293 0.10 15.32 10.57
N MET A 294 0.31 14.22 11.30
CA MET A 294 1.51 13.41 11.17
C MET A 294 1.43 12.53 9.91
N ILE A 295 2.54 12.43 9.20
CA ILE A 295 2.76 11.46 8.13
C ILE A 295 4.08 10.71 8.33
N GLU A 296 4.28 9.61 7.63
CA GLU A 296 5.56 8.90 7.53
C GLU A 296 6.27 9.24 6.22
N GLY A 297 7.57 8.90 6.10
CA GLY A 297 8.36 9.15 4.89
C GLY A 297 7.73 8.56 3.64
N SER A 298 7.08 7.38 3.75
CA SER A 298 6.38 6.76 2.62
C SER A 298 5.21 7.61 2.08
N ALA A 299 4.53 8.38 2.93
CA ALA A 299 3.50 9.30 2.48
C ALA A 299 4.10 10.52 1.78
N ALA A 300 5.25 11.02 2.28
CA ALA A 300 5.97 12.12 1.64
C ALA A 300 6.42 11.78 0.21
N VAL A 301 6.73 10.52 -0.09
CA VAL A 301 7.07 10.06 -1.46
C VAL A 301 5.96 10.36 -2.47
N ALA A 302 4.69 10.17 -2.11
CA ALA A 302 3.57 10.46 -3.01
C ALA A 302 3.41 11.96 -3.25
N ILE A 303 3.60 12.79 -2.22
CA ILE A 303 3.57 14.25 -2.31
C ILE A 303 4.72 14.75 -3.20
N ALA A 304 5.95 14.26 -2.97
CA ALA A 304 7.12 14.60 -3.78
C ALA A 304 6.94 14.20 -5.25
N GLY A 305 6.31 13.05 -5.50
CA GLY A 305 5.97 12.59 -6.85
C GLY A 305 5.03 13.56 -7.58
N PHE A 306 4.01 14.05 -6.89
CA PHE A 306 3.13 15.09 -7.43
C PHE A 306 3.90 16.39 -7.71
N LEU A 307 4.69 16.89 -6.75
CA LEU A 307 5.48 18.11 -6.91
C LEU A 307 6.44 18.02 -8.11
N LYS A 308 7.04 16.87 -8.35
CA LYS A 308 7.93 16.62 -9.51
C LYS A 308 7.20 16.69 -10.85
N GLN A 309 5.88 16.53 -10.85
CA GLN A 309 5.03 16.54 -12.04
C GLN A 309 3.95 17.63 -12.01
N LYS A 310 4.07 18.63 -11.13
CA LYS A 310 3.04 19.64 -10.85
C LYS A 310 2.52 20.37 -12.10
N ASP A 311 3.38 20.63 -13.06
CA ASP A 311 3.04 21.35 -14.30
C ASP A 311 2.08 20.58 -15.22
N ARG A 312 1.79 19.30 -14.93
CA ARG A 312 0.83 18.49 -15.70
C ARG A 312 -0.64 18.77 -15.36
N TRP A 313 -0.90 19.40 -14.19
CA TRP A 313 -2.23 19.40 -13.58
C TRP A 313 -2.83 20.80 -13.30
N PRO A 314 -2.50 21.90 -14.02
CA PRO A 314 -3.08 23.21 -13.71
C PRO A 314 -4.62 23.17 -13.87
N GLY A 315 -5.33 23.62 -12.84
CA GLY A 315 -6.80 23.61 -12.76
C GLY A 315 -7.46 22.23 -12.68
N LYS A 316 -6.66 21.13 -12.48
CA LYS A 316 -7.14 19.76 -12.39
C LYS A 316 -7.25 19.32 -10.94
N GLN A 317 -8.25 18.46 -10.63
CA GLN A 317 -8.40 17.88 -9.31
C GLN A 317 -7.48 16.66 -9.18
N VAL A 318 -6.58 16.71 -8.21
CA VAL A 318 -5.57 15.69 -7.94
C VAL A 318 -5.73 15.16 -6.52
N ALA A 319 -5.74 13.83 -6.38
CA ALA A 319 -5.66 13.18 -5.08
C ALA A 319 -4.25 12.63 -4.83
N ILE A 320 -3.76 12.80 -3.59
CA ILE A 320 -2.50 12.22 -3.11
C ILE A 320 -2.82 11.38 -1.88
N VAL A 321 -2.34 10.14 -1.83
CA VAL A 321 -2.61 9.25 -0.69
C VAL A 321 -1.57 9.43 0.39
N LEU A 322 -1.98 9.88 1.57
CA LEU A 322 -1.18 9.87 2.78
C LEU A 322 -1.27 8.46 3.40
N CYS A 323 -0.41 7.56 2.98
CA CYS A 323 -0.54 6.12 3.22
C CYS A 323 -0.38 5.70 4.69
N GLY A 324 0.31 6.51 5.52
CA GLY A 324 0.51 6.23 6.94
C GLY A 324 1.20 7.38 7.68
N ALA A 325 1.24 7.22 9.02
CA ALA A 325 1.84 8.16 9.97
C ALA A 325 2.81 7.50 10.95
N ASN A 326 3.10 6.20 10.80
CA ASN A 326 3.90 5.45 11.76
C ASN A 326 5.40 5.67 11.53
N ILE A 327 5.90 6.80 11.98
CA ILE A 327 7.30 7.21 11.89
C ILE A 327 8.01 7.00 13.24
N SER A 328 9.26 6.52 13.23
CA SER A 328 10.07 6.49 14.43
C SER A 328 10.57 7.88 14.80
N LYS A 329 10.89 8.08 16.08
CA LYS A 329 11.42 9.36 16.54
C LYS A 329 12.74 9.67 15.83
N GLU A 330 13.59 8.66 15.67
CA GLU A 330 14.88 8.77 15.01
C GLU A 330 14.73 9.21 13.55
N THR A 331 13.84 8.54 12.78
CA THR A 331 13.55 8.92 11.39
C THR A 331 12.92 10.32 11.30
N MET A 332 12.09 10.70 12.26
CA MET A 332 11.51 12.05 12.29
C MET A 332 12.57 13.13 12.52
N GLU A 333 13.56 12.86 13.41
CA GLU A 333 14.69 13.74 13.65
C GLU A 333 15.62 13.88 12.43
N GLU A 334 15.74 12.84 11.59
CA GLU A 334 16.46 12.88 10.32
C GLU A 334 15.73 13.69 9.22
N LEU A 335 14.40 13.79 9.32
CA LEU A 335 13.54 14.44 8.33
C LEU A 335 13.27 15.93 8.63
N LEU A 336 13.52 16.41 9.84
CA LEU A 336 13.29 17.79 10.29
C LEU A 336 14.60 18.57 10.42
#